data_57c6308705d1b412ce30a3fbabdeabf9
#
_entry.id   57c6308705d1b412ce30a3fbabdeabf9
#
_cell.length_a   1.000
_cell.length_b   1.000
_cell.length_c   1.000
_cell.angle_alpha   90.00
_cell.angle_beta   90.00
_cell.angle_gamma   90.00
#
_symmetry.space_group_name_H-M   'P 1'
#
loop_
_entity.id
_entity.type
_entity.pdbx_description
1 polymer ?
#
loop_
_entity_poly.entity_id
_entity_poly.type
_entity_poly.pdbx_seq_one_letter_code
_entity_poly.pdbx_strand_id
1 'polypeptide(L)'
;WSVEIAIPWKSLVGNYRSNNPPKEGEQWKVNFSRVQWDVDIVENQYVKTDSPEFNWVWSPQGLIYMHMPDLWGLVQFTEASPEQGNVVFQKSQIDPIKWAMRQVYYRQRNYFFKKGHYTESLKGLNLITTPIEGIPWPPKIVLTPSGWEAVVMWNDKHVIIRKDGRVWVE
;
A
#
# COMPACT_ATOMS: atom_id res chain seq x y z
N TRP A 1 20.44 -2.40 -19.60
CA TRP A 1 20.88 -3.31 -18.54
C TRP A 1 19.68 -4.10 -17.97
N SER A 2 19.90 -5.27 -17.43
CA SER A 2 18.94 -6.10 -16.74
C SER A 2 19.45 -6.47 -15.35
N VAL A 3 18.53 -6.80 -14.46
CA VAL A 3 18.84 -7.28 -13.10
C VAL A 3 18.10 -8.59 -12.91
N GLU A 4 18.80 -9.61 -12.46
CA GLU A 4 18.25 -10.87 -12.02
C GLU A 4 18.45 -11.00 -10.52
N ILE A 5 17.39 -11.31 -9.78
CA ILE A 5 17.43 -11.41 -8.33
C ILE A 5 16.85 -12.76 -7.92
N ALA A 6 17.66 -13.58 -7.26
CA ALA A 6 17.23 -14.83 -6.63
C ALA A 6 17.09 -14.63 -5.12
N ILE A 7 15.89 -14.70 -4.61
CA ILE A 7 15.60 -14.54 -3.18
C ILE A 7 15.03 -15.86 -2.66
N PRO A 8 15.72 -16.59 -1.79
CA PRO A 8 15.17 -17.79 -1.18
C PRO A 8 13.90 -17.49 -0.41
N TRP A 9 12.86 -18.28 -0.60
CA TRP A 9 11.57 -18.09 0.11
C TRP A 9 11.75 -17.92 1.63
N LYS A 10 12.61 -18.72 2.24
CA LYS A 10 12.92 -18.64 3.68
C LYS A 10 13.43 -17.27 4.14
N SER A 11 14.00 -16.46 3.24
CA SER A 11 14.50 -15.12 3.54
C SER A 11 13.39 -14.06 3.52
N LEU A 12 12.24 -14.38 2.96
CA LEU A 12 11.06 -13.50 2.89
C LEU A 12 10.09 -13.75 4.06
N VAL A 13 10.40 -14.71 4.93
CA VAL A 13 9.57 -15.04 6.08
C VAL A 13 9.89 -14.07 7.20
N GLY A 14 9.07 -13.04 7.33
CA GLY A 14 9.01 -12.23 8.55
C GLY A 14 7.91 -12.76 9.48
N ASN A 15 7.55 -11.97 10.49
CA ASN A 15 6.41 -12.21 11.38
C ASN A 15 5.04 -12.06 10.67
N TYR A 16 5.01 -12.13 9.36
CA TYR A 16 3.83 -11.95 8.53
C TYR A 16 3.27 -13.30 8.11
N ARG A 17 1.94 -13.39 8.10
CA ARG A 17 1.18 -14.61 7.79
C ARG A 17 1.14 -14.89 6.28
N SER A 18 2.27 -14.92 5.60
CA SER A 18 2.35 -15.40 4.23
C SER A 18 2.72 -16.88 4.20
N ASN A 19 2.20 -17.61 3.23
CA ASN A 19 2.66 -18.96 2.98
C ASN A 19 4.08 -18.92 2.42
N ASN A 20 4.87 -19.95 2.73
CA ASN A 20 6.25 -20.03 2.30
C ASN A 20 6.58 -21.46 1.82
N PRO A 21 6.67 -21.69 0.53
CA PRO A 21 6.44 -20.74 -0.57
C PRO A 21 4.99 -20.23 -0.69
N PRO A 22 4.74 -19.15 -1.43
CA PRO A 22 3.39 -18.68 -1.70
C PRO A 22 2.58 -19.73 -2.45
N LYS A 23 1.27 -19.77 -2.18
CA LYS A 23 0.34 -20.71 -2.82
C LYS A 23 -0.20 -20.18 -4.13
N GLU A 24 -0.79 -21.08 -4.93
CA GLU A 24 -1.54 -20.73 -6.14
C GLU A 24 -2.57 -19.63 -5.86
N GLY A 25 -2.55 -18.56 -6.67
CA GLY A 25 -3.45 -17.40 -6.54
C GLY A 25 -3.11 -16.44 -5.40
N GLU A 26 -2.13 -16.73 -4.55
CA GLU A 26 -1.71 -15.81 -3.49
C GLU A 26 -1.16 -14.52 -4.08
N GLN A 27 -1.50 -13.38 -3.45
CA GLN A 27 -1.09 -12.06 -3.93
C GLN A 27 -0.28 -11.33 -2.87
N TRP A 28 0.85 -10.77 -3.29
CA TRP A 28 1.68 -9.92 -2.44
C TRP A 28 1.78 -8.52 -3.02
N LYS A 29 1.87 -7.54 -2.13
CA LYS A 29 2.23 -6.19 -2.50
C LYS A 29 3.74 -6.08 -2.63
N VAL A 30 4.18 -5.71 -3.82
CA VAL A 30 5.60 -5.59 -4.15
C VAL A 30 5.82 -4.29 -4.91
N ASN A 31 6.94 -3.64 -4.72
CA ASN A 31 7.38 -2.57 -5.58
C ASN A 31 8.87 -2.71 -5.89
N PHE A 32 9.23 -2.41 -7.10
CA PHE A 32 10.62 -2.32 -7.53
C PHE A 32 10.95 -0.87 -7.77
N SER A 33 12.05 -0.41 -7.21
CA SER A 33 12.52 0.95 -7.40
C SER A 33 13.95 0.97 -7.94
N ARG A 34 14.23 1.98 -8.73
CA ARG A 34 15.57 2.27 -9.23
C ARG A 34 15.89 3.72 -8.95
N VAL A 35 17.06 3.95 -8.40
CA VAL A 35 17.62 5.29 -8.22
C VAL A 35 18.79 5.43 -9.19
N GLN A 36 18.85 6.55 -9.89
CA GLN A 36 19.95 6.91 -10.78
C GLN A 36 20.38 8.33 -10.49
N TRP A 37 21.69 8.52 -10.40
CA TRP A 37 22.32 9.83 -10.31
C TRP A 37 23.02 10.17 -11.62
N ASP A 38 23.09 11.45 -11.95
CA ASP A 38 24.03 11.94 -12.92
C ASP A 38 25.43 11.92 -12.32
N VAL A 39 26.41 11.52 -13.13
CA VAL A 39 27.78 11.40 -12.71
C VAL A 39 28.70 12.08 -13.72
N ASP A 40 29.72 12.75 -13.22
CA ASP A 40 30.87 13.23 -14.00
C ASP A 40 32.07 12.29 -13.85
N ILE A 41 33.03 12.42 -14.74
CA ILE A 41 34.31 11.72 -14.63
C ILE A 41 35.37 12.74 -14.22
N VAL A 42 35.82 12.63 -12.97
CA VAL A 42 36.88 13.47 -12.41
C VAL A 42 38.03 12.56 -12.02
N GLU A 43 39.22 12.85 -12.52
CA GLU A 43 40.44 12.06 -12.26
C GLU A 43 40.24 10.55 -12.49
N ASN A 44 39.55 10.22 -13.56
CA ASN A 44 39.23 8.83 -13.97
C ASN A 44 38.30 8.06 -13.00
N GLN A 45 37.54 8.79 -12.13
CA GLN A 45 36.56 8.23 -11.21
C GLN A 45 35.18 8.84 -11.48
N TYR A 46 34.12 8.05 -11.27
CA TYR A 46 32.75 8.55 -11.32
C TYR A 46 32.45 9.37 -10.04
N VAL A 47 32.10 10.63 -10.22
CA VAL A 47 31.71 11.52 -9.14
C VAL A 47 30.27 11.93 -9.35
N LYS A 48 29.43 11.75 -8.33
CA LYS A 48 28.03 12.18 -8.36
C LYS A 48 27.96 13.72 -8.51
N THR A 49 27.13 14.19 -9.43
CA THR A 49 26.82 15.62 -9.55
C THR A 49 25.87 16.09 -8.44
N ASP A 50 25.73 17.40 -8.26
CA ASP A 50 24.76 18.00 -7.32
C ASP A 50 23.31 17.95 -7.83
N SER A 51 23.07 17.34 -9.01
CA SER A 51 21.73 17.16 -9.55
C SER A 51 20.88 16.24 -8.65
N PRO A 52 19.57 16.50 -8.54
CA PRO A 52 18.65 15.56 -7.90
C PRO A 52 18.68 14.20 -8.59
N GLU A 53 18.53 13.13 -7.82
CA GLU A 53 18.43 11.78 -8.35
C GLU A 53 17.11 11.54 -9.08
N PHE A 54 17.13 10.65 -10.07
CA PHE A 54 15.96 10.12 -10.74
C PHE A 54 15.46 8.88 -9.99
N ASN A 55 14.24 8.96 -9.49
CA ASN A 55 13.58 7.87 -8.77
C ASN A 55 12.49 7.25 -9.65
N TRP A 56 12.68 6.01 -10.04
CA TRP A 56 11.74 5.26 -10.86
C TRP A 56 11.17 4.09 -10.08
N VAL A 57 9.88 3.90 -10.17
CA VAL A 57 9.18 2.83 -9.47
C VAL A 57 8.30 2.06 -10.46
N TRP A 58 8.20 0.76 -10.25
CA TRP A 58 7.33 -0.11 -11.04
C TRP A 58 5.85 0.24 -10.84
N SER A 59 5.43 0.45 -9.59
CA SER A 59 4.07 0.89 -9.26
C SER A 59 4.10 2.34 -8.78
N PRO A 60 3.59 3.31 -9.58
CA PRO A 60 3.62 4.72 -9.22
C PRO A 60 2.84 5.01 -7.94
N GLN A 61 3.47 5.67 -6.99
CA GLN A 61 2.88 6.02 -5.69
C GLN A 61 2.35 7.46 -5.65
N GLY A 62 2.64 8.24 -6.70
CA GLY A 62 2.26 9.66 -6.77
C GLY A 62 3.04 10.58 -5.83
N LEU A 63 4.03 10.04 -5.12
CA LEU A 63 4.93 10.78 -4.21
C LEU A 63 6.23 10.00 -4.00
N ILE A 64 7.28 10.70 -3.60
CA ILE A 64 8.58 10.10 -3.29
C ILE A 64 8.55 9.57 -1.84
N TYR A 65 7.93 8.41 -1.65
CA TYR A 65 7.88 7.76 -0.35
C TYR A 65 7.79 6.23 -0.49
N MET A 66 8.93 5.57 -0.43
CA MET A 66 9.04 4.12 -0.69
C MET A 66 8.34 3.26 0.36
N HIS A 67 8.22 3.74 1.60
CA HIS A 67 7.60 3.02 2.71
C HIS A 67 6.08 3.19 2.77
N MET A 68 5.43 3.11 1.60
CA MET A 68 3.98 3.23 1.47
C MET A 68 3.39 2.00 0.74
N PRO A 69 3.41 0.81 1.39
CA PRO A 69 3.04 -0.45 0.75
C PRO A 69 1.58 -0.50 0.28
N ASP A 70 0.75 0.42 0.76
CA ASP A 70 -0.64 0.51 0.30
C ASP A 70 -0.75 0.80 -1.21
N LEU A 71 0.24 1.50 -1.77
CA LEU A 71 0.32 1.88 -3.18
C LEU A 71 1.25 0.97 -4.01
N TRP A 72 1.83 -0.04 -3.41
CA TRP A 72 2.63 -1.02 -4.14
C TRP A 72 1.77 -1.85 -5.06
N GLY A 73 2.32 -2.27 -6.19
CA GLY A 73 1.67 -3.16 -7.12
C GLY A 73 1.42 -4.54 -6.52
N LEU A 74 0.55 -5.30 -7.17
CA LEU A 74 0.23 -6.67 -6.78
C LEU A 74 0.95 -7.66 -7.71
N VAL A 75 1.59 -8.64 -7.12
CA VAL A 75 2.13 -9.83 -7.78
C VAL A 75 1.26 -11.01 -7.37
N GLN A 76 0.75 -11.77 -8.34
CA GLN A 76 0.02 -13.01 -8.12
C GLN A 76 0.92 -14.18 -8.43
N PHE A 77 0.98 -15.12 -7.51
CA PHE A 77 1.77 -16.35 -7.67
C PHE A 77 0.94 -17.43 -8.35
N THR A 78 1.61 -18.25 -9.16
CA THR A 78 1.01 -19.39 -9.85
C THR A 78 2.01 -20.52 -9.95
N GLU A 79 1.50 -21.76 -9.92
CA GLU A 79 2.27 -22.98 -10.20
C GLU A 79 2.30 -23.32 -11.70
N ALA A 80 1.53 -22.60 -12.53
CA ALA A 80 1.52 -22.79 -13.97
C ALA A 80 2.89 -22.41 -14.59
N SER A 81 3.39 -23.25 -15.50
CA SER A 81 4.58 -22.90 -16.26
C SER A 81 4.28 -21.81 -17.30
N PRO A 82 5.29 -21.03 -17.73
CA PRO A 82 5.11 -19.99 -18.75
C PRO A 82 4.52 -20.52 -20.07
N GLU A 83 4.73 -21.79 -20.40
CA GLU A 83 4.21 -22.42 -21.61
C GLU A 83 2.72 -22.77 -21.53
N GLN A 84 2.15 -22.84 -20.33
CA GLN A 84 0.75 -23.21 -20.13
C GLN A 84 -0.25 -22.08 -20.44
N GLY A 85 0.24 -20.93 -20.85
CA GLY A 85 -0.58 -19.80 -21.27
C GLY A 85 -0.80 -18.74 -20.17
N ASN A 86 -1.72 -17.82 -20.41
CA ASN A 86 -1.96 -16.69 -19.53
C ASN A 86 -2.75 -17.08 -18.29
N VAL A 87 -2.20 -16.84 -17.12
CA VAL A 87 -2.91 -16.90 -15.84
C VAL A 87 -3.74 -15.63 -15.67
N VAL A 88 -5.01 -15.80 -15.35
CA VAL A 88 -5.90 -14.66 -15.12
C VAL A 88 -5.61 -14.04 -13.77
N PHE A 89 -5.26 -12.75 -13.77
CA PHE A 89 -5.06 -11.99 -12.55
C PHE A 89 -6.40 -11.78 -11.82
N GLN A 90 -6.49 -12.22 -10.58
CA GLN A 90 -7.69 -12.12 -9.76
C GLN A 90 -7.73 -10.77 -9.02
N LYS A 91 -8.56 -9.85 -9.50
CA LYS A 91 -8.76 -8.57 -8.81
C LYS A 91 -9.56 -8.79 -7.53
N SER A 92 -9.00 -8.33 -6.41
CA SER A 92 -9.71 -8.33 -5.13
C SER A 92 -10.77 -7.22 -5.11
N GLN A 93 -12.03 -7.57 -4.87
CA GLN A 93 -13.12 -6.60 -4.74
C GLN A 93 -13.04 -5.74 -3.48
N ILE A 94 -12.31 -6.22 -2.46
CA ILE A 94 -12.17 -5.51 -1.19
C ILE A 94 -11.02 -4.49 -1.19
N ASP A 95 -10.06 -4.59 -2.09
CA ASP A 95 -8.89 -3.70 -2.08
C ASP A 95 -9.25 -2.22 -2.32
N PRO A 96 -10.19 -1.86 -3.21
CA PRO A 96 -10.66 -0.48 -3.31
C PRO A 96 -11.26 0.04 -1.99
N ILE A 97 -11.97 -0.82 -1.25
CA ILE A 97 -12.57 -0.47 0.04
C ILE A 97 -11.48 -0.24 1.09
N LYS A 98 -10.52 -1.17 1.18
CA LYS A 98 -9.36 -1.00 2.06
C LYS A 98 -8.59 0.28 1.75
N TRP A 99 -8.44 0.61 0.47
CA TRP A 99 -7.78 1.85 0.05
C TRP A 99 -8.58 3.10 0.48
N ALA A 100 -9.90 3.11 0.29
CA ALA A 100 -10.75 4.20 0.77
C ALA A 100 -10.63 4.37 2.29
N MET A 101 -10.62 3.27 3.05
CA MET A 101 -10.42 3.30 4.50
C MET A 101 -9.04 3.85 4.90
N ARG A 102 -7.98 3.61 4.10
CA ARG A 102 -6.66 4.20 4.31
C ARG A 102 -6.69 5.74 4.21
N GLN A 103 -7.58 6.32 3.42
CA GLN A 103 -7.72 7.78 3.36
C GLN A 103 -8.15 8.34 4.72
N VAL A 104 -9.01 7.63 5.46
CA VAL A 104 -9.38 8.01 6.84
C VAL A 104 -8.14 8.05 7.73
N TYR A 105 -7.28 7.02 7.63
CA TYR A 105 -6.05 6.95 8.42
C TYR A 105 -5.12 8.14 8.16
N TYR A 106 -4.85 8.46 6.89
CA TYR A 106 -3.98 9.59 6.55
C TYR A 106 -4.57 10.93 6.99
N ARG A 107 -5.89 11.12 6.84
CA ARG A 107 -6.57 12.33 7.28
C ARG A 107 -6.57 12.47 8.80
N GLN A 108 -6.78 11.39 9.54
CA GLN A 108 -6.69 11.38 11.00
C GLN A 108 -5.28 11.70 11.50
N ARG A 109 -4.25 11.14 10.88
CA ARG A 109 -2.85 11.49 11.21
C ARG A 109 -2.58 12.97 11.01
N ASN A 110 -2.96 13.51 9.86
CA ASN A 110 -2.77 14.92 9.54
C ASN A 110 -3.57 15.84 10.48
N TYR A 111 -4.77 15.43 10.84
CA TYR A 111 -5.60 16.17 11.79
C TYR A 111 -4.98 16.16 13.19
N PHE A 112 -4.57 15.00 13.67
CA PHE A 112 -3.89 14.87 14.96
C PHE A 112 -2.60 15.69 15.03
N PHE A 113 -1.80 15.67 13.98
CA PHE A 113 -0.58 16.48 13.91
C PHE A 113 -0.86 17.98 14.06
N LYS A 114 -1.98 18.46 13.50
CA LYS A 114 -2.37 19.89 13.54
C LYS A 114 -3.13 20.28 14.80
N LYS A 115 -3.88 19.37 15.41
CA LYS A 115 -4.87 19.68 16.46
C LYS A 115 -4.59 19.00 17.80
N GLY A 116 -3.68 18.02 17.86
CA GLY A 116 -3.34 17.28 19.07
C GLY A 116 -4.37 16.22 19.51
N HIS A 117 -5.45 16.03 18.76
CA HIS A 117 -6.49 15.04 19.05
C HIS A 117 -7.09 14.47 17.75
N TYR A 118 -7.78 13.34 17.86
CA TYR A 118 -8.55 12.73 16.77
C TYR A 118 -9.98 13.28 16.71
N THR A 119 -10.70 13.02 15.61
CA THR A 119 -12.08 13.49 15.44
C THR A 119 -12.97 12.47 14.73
N GLU A 120 -14.25 12.43 15.06
CA GLU A 120 -15.27 11.66 14.34
C GLU A 120 -15.85 12.44 13.15
N SER A 121 -15.52 13.72 13.05
CA SER A 121 -16.06 14.61 12.02
C SER A 121 -15.45 14.36 10.65
N LEU A 122 -16.20 13.78 9.74
CA LEU A 122 -15.81 13.61 8.34
C LEU A 122 -15.45 14.95 7.69
N LYS A 123 -16.23 16.01 7.98
CA LYS A 123 -15.93 17.36 7.51
C LYS A 123 -14.63 17.89 8.10
N GLY A 124 -14.38 17.66 9.39
CA GLY A 124 -13.13 18.03 10.07
C GLY A 124 -11.91 17.36 9.43
N LEU A 125 -12.08 16.15 8.96
CA LEU A 125 -11.06 15.39 8.22
C LEU A 125 -10.96 15.78 6.75
N ASN A 126 -11.83 16.64 6.25
CA ASN A 126 -11.96 16.94 4.82
C ASN A 126 -12.11 15.66 3.97
N LEU A 127 -12.95 14.74 4.46
CA LEU A 127 -13.33 13.53 3.75
C LEU A 127 -14.60 13.80 2.92
N ILE A 128 -14.67 13.18 1.76
CA ILE A 128 -15.88 13.19 0.92
C ILE A 128 -16.99 12.49 1.72
N THR A 129 -18.19 13.08 1.73
CA THR A 129 -19.36 12.53 2.40
C THR A 129 -20.38 11.95 1.44
N THR A 130 -20.22 12.22 0.14
CA THR A 130 -21.07 11.63 -0.90
C THR A 130 -20.73 10.14 -1.10
N PRO A 131 -21.74 9.31 -1.43
CA PRO A 131 -21.49 7.91 -1.78
C PRO A 131 -20.46 7.78 -2.91
N ILE A 132 -19.62 6.77 -2.83
CA ILE A 132 -18.66 6.39 -3.87
C ILE A 132 -19.14 5.09 -4.49
N GLU A 133 -19.30 5.06 -5.81
CA GLU A 133 -19.78 3.87 -6.50
C GLU A 133 -18.90 2.65 -6.21
N GLY A 134 -19.55 1.53 -5.85
CA GLY A 134 -18.87 0.29 -5.51
C GLY A 134 -18.12 0.27 -4.18
N ILE A 135 -18.18 1.37 -3.41
CA ILE A 135 -17.55 1.47 -2.09
C ILE A 135 -18.61 1.86 -1.04
N PRO A 136 -18.74 1.11 0.07
CA PRO A 136 -19.66 1.47 1.16
C PRO A 136 -19.14 2.71 1.90
N TRP A 137 -19.49 3.88 1.40
CA TRP A 137 -19.01 5.17 1.88
C TRP A 137 -20.18 6.11 2.25
N PRO A 138 -20.07 6.97 3.24
CA PRO A 138 -18.91 7.25 4.10
C PRO A 138 -18.75 6.26 5.26
N PRO A 139 -17.53 6.17 5.85
CA PRO A 139 -17.32 5.33 7.02
C PRO A 139 -17.92 5.94 8.28
N LYS A 140 -18.30 5.10 9.23
CA LYS A 140 -18.57 5.50 10.60
C LYS A 140 -17.24 5.55 11.36
N ILE A 141 -16.92 6.69 11.96
CA ILE A 141 -15.72 6.86 12.79
C ILE A 141 -16.16 6.91 14.26
N VAL A 142 -15.43 6.21 15.11
CA VAL A 142 -15.66 6.19 16.56
C VAL A 142 -14.33 6.44 17.27
N LEU A 143 -14.35 7.36 18.24
CA LEU A 143 -13.22 7.56 19.14
C LEU A 143 -13.16 6.45 20.20
N THR A 144 -11.98 5.97 20.48
CA THR A 144 -11.70 4.95 21.49
C THR A 144 -10.75 5.51 22.55
N PRO A 145 -10.65 4.91 23.74
CA PRO A 145 -9.68 5.35 24.75
C PRO A 145 -8.24 5.37 24.25
N SER A 146 -7.92 4.52 23.28
CA SER A 146 -6.57 4.41 22.70
C SER A 146 -6.40 5.17 21.39
N GLY A 147 -7.45 5.79 20.83
CA GLY A 147 -7.38 6.51 19.56
C GLY A 147 -8.70 6.56 18.81
N TRP A 148 -8.83 5.84 17.71
CA TRP A 148 -10.03 5.81 16.88
C TRP A 148 -10.09 4.53 16.06
N GLU A 149 -11.31 4.19 15.62
CA GLU A 149 -11.61 3.18 14.63
C GLU A 149 -12.57 3.75 13.60
N ALA A 150 -12.49 3.29 12.37
CA ALA A 150 -13.48 3.58 11.35
C ALA A 150 -13.97 2.28 10.72
N VAL A 151 -15.25 2.21 10.40
CA VAL A 151 -15.90 1.00 9.90
C VAL A 151 -16.81 1.31 8.74
N VAL A 152 -16.83 0.41 7.76
CA VAL A 152 -17.84 0.32 6.71
C VAL A 152 -18.38 -1.10 6.62
N MET A 153 -19.62 -1.25 6.12
CA MET A 153 -20.23 -2.55 5.84
C MET A 153 -19.98 -2.96 4.40
N TRP A 154 -19.53 -4.19 4.17
CA TRP A 154 -19.36 -4.77 2.84
C TRP A 154 -19.72 -6.26 2.86
N ASN A 155 -20.75 -6.64 2.08
CA ASN A 155 -21.22 -8.02 2.01
C ASN A 155 -21.42 -8.66 3.41
N ASP A 156 -22.21 -7.99 4.25
CA ASP A 156 -22.53 -8.40 5.63
C ASP A 156 -21.31 -8.56 6.56
N LYS A 157 -20.18 -8.00 6.17
CA LYS A 157 -18.95 -7.95 6.97
C LYS A 157 -18.55 -6.53 7.27
N HIS A 158 -17.86 -6.34 8.39
CA HIS A 158 -17.24 -5.08 8.71
C HIS A 158 -15.83 -4.99 8.13
N VAL A 159 -15.54 -3.92 7.41
CA VAL A 159 -14.17 -3.56 7.06
C VAL A 159 -13.76 -2.44 7.99
N ILE A 160 -12.76 -2.70 8.82
CA ILE A 160 -12.37 -1.84 9.92
C ILE A 160 -10.93 -1.36 9.71
N ILE A 161 -10.69 -0.09 10.02
CA ILE A 161 -9.35 0.48 10.15
C ILE A 161 -9.22 1.18 11.49
N ARG A 162 -8.04 1.13 12.11
CA ARG A 162 -7.76 1.82 13.36
C ARG A 162 -6.51 2.70 13.30
N LYS A 163 -6.22 3.38 14.39
CA LYS A 163 -5.16 4.41 14.48
C LYS A 163 -3.75 3.93 14.11
N ASP A 164 -3.44 2.65 14.24
CA ASP A 164 -2.14 2.07 13.85
C ASP A 164 -2.06 1.71 12.36
N GLY A 165 -3.13 1.99 11.62
CA GLY A 165 -3.23 1.69 10.20
C GLY A 165 -3.58 0.24 9.88
N ARG A 166 -3.82 -0.64 10.88
CA ARG A 166 -4.28 -1.99 10.62
C ARG A 166 -5.68 -1.97 10.00
N VAL A 167 -5.83 -2.69 8.89
CA VAL A 167 -7.13 -2.92 8.24
C VAL A 167 -7.45 -4.40 8.29
N TRP A 168 -8.67 -4.76 8.69
CA TRP A 168 -9.15 -6.15 8.69
C TRP A 168 -10.62 -6.24 8.33
N VAL A 169 -11.09 -7.45 8.14
CA VAL A 169 -12.49 -7.80 7.82
C VAL A 169 -12.98 -8.78 8.86
N GLU A 170 -14.16 -8.55 9.41
CA GLU A 170 -14.84 -9.43 10.35
C GLU A 170 -16.34 -9.51 10.09
#